data_bd8a5ea6b629b52ac2e5479f2e444b89
#
_entry.id   bd8a5ea6b629b52ac2e5479f2e444b89
#
_cell.length_a   1.000
_cell.length_b   1.000
_cell.length_c   1.000
_cell.angle_alpha   90.00
_cell.angle_beta   90.00
_cell.angle_gamma   90.00
#
_symmetry.space_group_name_H-M   'P 1'
#
loop_
_entity.id
_entity.type
_entity.pdbx_description
1 polymer ?
#
loop_
_entity_poly.entity_id
_entity_poly.type
_entity_poly.pdbx_seq_one_letter_code
_entity_poly.pdbx_strand_id
1 'polypeptide(L)'
;MTMDTARAEVLYRLEQADKYNRFFAFAPLTAEGDRIIVHAKVSIIDDRLLRIGSSNLNNRSMGLDTECDVAVEPTDAAGRAVIVHHRHRTIGHWICVPAQDFAAVEGVLGSTGAAISSFGSDRLKSLGSDPPTRIQRIFAEWQLGDPTSSTDAWRPWKRLNRSHRTRPASEGGQAPG
;
A
#
# COMPACT_ATOMS: atom_id res chain seq x y z
N MET A 1 -4.57 -15.25 8.36
CA MET A 1 -3.21 -15.85 8.27
C MET A 1 -2.57 -15.64 6.88
N THR A 2 -3.16 -16.00 5.75
CA THR A 2 -2.55 -15.81 4.41
C THR A 2 -2.40 -14.34 3.99
N MET A 3 -3.43 -13.51 4.23
CA MET A 3 -3.38 -12.08 3.87
C MET A 3 -2.39 -11.28 4.74
N ASP A 4 -2.27 -11.61 6.02
CA ASP A 4 -1.27 -10.97 6.90
C ASP A 4 0.15 -11.29 6.46
N THR A 5 0.37 -12.50 5.97
CA THR A 5 1.67 -12.95 5.45
C THR A 5 2.05 -12.20 4.18
N ALA A 6 1.11 -12.07 3.23
CA ALA A 6 1.34 -11.31 2.00
C ALA A 6 1.61 -9.83 2.29
N ARG A 7 0.86 -9.25 3.24
CA ARG A 7 1.06 -7.87 3.69
C ARG A 7 2.45 -7.66 4.29
N ALA A 8 2.91 -8.55 5.16
CA ALA A 8 4.23 -8.45 5.79
C ALA A 8 5.36 -8.44 4.73
N GLU A 9 5.28 -9.31 3.73
CA GLU A 9 6.25 -9.35 2.63
C GLU A 9 6.23 -8.05 1.80
N VAL A 10 5.04 -7.52 1.49
CA VAL A 10 4.92 -6.25 0.73
C VAL A 10 5.49 -5.08 1.53
N LEU A 11 5.13 -4.95 2.81
CA LEU A 11 5.67 -3.90 3.68
C LEU A 11 7.19 -3.96 3.77
N TYR A 12 7.75 -5.16 3.97
CA TYR A 12 9.19 -5.36 4.03
C TYR A 12 9.87 -4.92 2.72
N ARG A 13 9.35 -5.34 1.56
CA ARG A 13 9.92 -4.93 0.26
C ARG A 13 9.84 -3.44 0.00
N LEU A 14 8.73 -2.79 0.38
CA LEU A 14 8.57 -1.35 0.23
C LEU A 14 9.56 -0.58 1.11
N GLU A 15 9.76 -1.01 2.34
CA GLU A 15 10.75 -0.39 3.24
C GLU A 15 12.18 -0.59 2.74
N GLN A 16 12.53 -1.79 2.26
CA GLN A 16 13.87 -2.03 1.67
C GLN A 16 14.12 -1.23 0.39
N ALA A 17 13.06 -0.89 -0.35
CA ALA A 17 13.15 -0.07 -1.56
C ALA A 17 13.14 1.44 -1.27
N ASP A 18 12.78 1.85 -0.07
CA ASP A 18 12.66 3.26 0.32
C ASP A 18 14.02 3.91 0.59
N LYS A 19 14.59 4.53 -0.42
CA LYS A 19 15.88 5.24 -0.35
C LYS A 19 15.81 6.60 0.34
N TYR A 20 14.59 7.15 0.48
CA TYR A 20 14.39 8.55 0.87
C TYR A 20 13.58 8.70 2.17
N ASN A 21 13.33 7.59 2.87
CA ASN A 21 12.52 7.56 4.09
C ASN A 21 11.14 8.21 3.91
N ARG A 22 10.43 7.80 2.84
CA ARG A 22 9.10 8.30 2.46
C ARG A 22 7.98 7.29 2.67
N PHE A 23 8.34 6.04 2.94
CA PHE A 23 7.38 4.98 3.17
C PHE A 23 6.98 4.93 4.65
N PHE A 24 5.69 5.04 4.91
CA PHE A 24 5.12 4.93 6.25
C PHE A 24 3.88 4.05 6.19
N ALA A 25 3.76 3.10 7.10
CA ALA A 25 2.61 2.23 7.22
C ALA A 25 2.08 2.24 8.65
N PHE A 26 0.79 2.48 8.79
CA PHE A 26 0.12 2.58 10.09
C PHE A 26 -1.16 1.75 10.12
N ALA A 27 -1.51 1.25 11.29
CA ALA A 27 -2.80 0.67 11.60
C ALA A 27 -3.50 1.52 12.66
N PRO A 28 -4.75 1.96 12.45
CA PRO A 28 -5.48 2.71 13.45
C PRO A 28 -5.91 1.82 14.60
N LEU A 29 -5.97 2.42 15.79
CA LEU A 29 -6.35 1.78 17.04
C LEU A 29 -7.58 2.45 17.66
N THR A 30 -8.38 1.69 18.41
CA THR A 30 -9.41 2.23 19.31
C THR A 30 -8.75 2.95 20.49
N ALA A 31 -9.57 3.59 21.33
CA ALA A 31 -9.06 4.21 22.56
C ALA A 31 -8.44 3.18 23.52
N GLU A 32 -8.91 1.96 23.47
CA GLU A 32 -8.47 0.82 24.29
C GLU A 32 -7.23 0.13 23.72
N GLY A 33 -6.75 0.57 22.55
CA GLY A 33 -5.57 0.02 21.87
C GLY A 33 -5.86 -1.17 20.94
N ASP A 34 -7.12 -1.51 20.71
CA ASP A 34 -7.49 -2.57 19.77
C ASP A 34 -7.36 -2.10 18.31
N ARG A 35 -7.00 -3.03 17.43
CA ARG A 35 -6.89 -2.74 16.00
C ARG A 35 -8.24 -2.45 15.36
N ILE A 36 -8.31 -1.35 14.62
CA ILE A 36 -9.44 -1.04 13.74
C ILE A 36 -9.17 -1.63 12.36
N ILE A 37 -10.13 -2.39 11.83
CA ILE A 37 -10.08 -2.89 10.45
C ILE A 37 -10.68 -1.80 9.54
N VAL A 38 -9.82 -1.08 8.84
CA VAL A 38 -10.25 -0.10 7.84
C VAL A 38 -10.61 -0.83 6.56
N HIS A 39 -11.89 -0.86 6.21
CA HIS A 39 -12.38 -1.49 4.97
C HIS A 39 -12.49 -0.51 3.80
N ALA A 40 -12.19 0.76 3.99
CA ALA A 40 -12.18 1.76 2.94
C ALA A 40 -11.03 1.53 1.95
N LYS A 41 -11.31 1.66 0.66
CA LYS A 41 -10.32 1.64 -0.41
C LYS A 41 -10.27 3.03 -1.02
N VAL A 42 -9.38 3.84 -0.48
CA VAL A 42 -9.14 5.22 -0.88
C VAL A 42 -7.68 5.36 -1.26
N SER A 43 -7.43 5.95 -2.41
CA SER A 43 -6.08 6.31 -2.85
C SER A 43 -6.05 7.76 -3.27
N ILE A 44 -5.06 8.50 -2.80
CA ILE A 44 -4.80 9.87 -3.22
C ILE A 44 -3.38 9.90 -3.79
N ILE A 45 -3.24 10.34 -5.03
CA ILE A 45 -1.97 10.36 -5.76
C ILE A 45 -1.64 11.81 -6.10
N ASP A 46 -0.53 12.30 -5.55
CA ASP A 46 0.04 13.63 -5.79
C ASP A 46 -0.96 14.79 -5.58
N ASP A 47 -1.95 14.60 -4.71
CA ASP A 47 -3.08 15.52 -4.49
C ASP A 47 -3.84 15.91 -5.79
N ARG A 48 -3.73 15.07 -6.82
CA ARG A 48 -4.29 15.28 -8.16
C ARG A 48 -5.31 14.23 -8.56
N LEU A 49 -5.24 13.06 -7.98
CA LEU A 49 -6.17 11.97 -8.24
C LEU A 49 -6.69 11.41 -6.93
N LEU A 50 -7.99 11.40 -6.77
CA LEU A 50 -8.68 10.71 -5.69
C LEU A 50 -9.43 9.51 -6.28
N ARG A 51 -9.11 8.30 -5.82
CA ARG A 51 -9.86 7.07 -6.13
C ARG A 51 -10.53 6.57 -4.87
N ILE A 52 -11.82 6.23 -4.99
CA ILE A 52 -12.63 5.62 -3.93
C ILE A 52 -13.38 4.46 -4.57
N GLY A 53 -13.34 3.29 -3.94
CA GLY A 53 -14.03 2.14 -4.49
C GLY A 53 -14.02 0.90 -3.63
N SER A 54 -14.32 -0.21 -4.25
CA SER A 54 -14.32 -1.53 -3.63
C SER A 54 -13.04 -2.33 -3.86
N SER A 55 -12.23 -1.98 -4.87
CA SER A 55 -11.03 -2.73 -5.25
C SER A 55 -9.91 -2.60 -4.21
N ASN A 56 -9.44 -3.71 -3.71
CA ASN A 56 -8.20 -3.78 -2.93
C ASN A 56 -6.97 -3.73 -3.85
N LEU A 57 -5.81 -3.37 -3.31
CA LEU A 57 -4.52 -3.49 -4.00
C LEU A 57 -4.02 -4.94 -3.92
N ASN A 58 -4.75 -5.84 -4.56
CA ASN A 58 -4.39 -7.24 -4.67
C ASN A 58 -4.76 -7.79 -6.06
N ASN A 59 -4.25 -8.97 -6.40
CA ASN A 59 -4.47 -9.57 -7.72
C ASN A 59 -5.94 -9.91 -7.97
N ARG A 60 -6.67 -10.32 -6.94
CA ARG A 60 -8.08 -10.69 -7.07
C ARG A 60 -8.93 -9.51 -7.48
N SER A 61 -8.88 -8.41 -6.72
CA SER A 61 -9.65 -7.19 -7.04
C SER A 61 -9.21 -6.56 -8.36
N MET A 62 -7.91 -6.67 -8.71
CA MET A 62 -7.38 -6.08 -9.94
C MET A 62 -7.62 -6.91 -11.20
N GLY A 63 -8.05 -8.15 -11.09
CA GLY A 63 -8.18 -9.02 -12.26
C GLY A 63 -9.26 -10.08 -12.24
N LEU A 64 -9.87 -10.39 -11.10
CA LEU A 64 -10.81 -11.52 -10.96
C LEU A 64 -12.18 -11.13 -10.40
N ASP A 65 -12.17 -10.34 -9.32
CA ASP A 65 -13.39 -9.99 -8.62
C ASP A 65 -14.10 -8.83 -9.35
N THR A 66 -15.42 -8.78 -9.25
CA THR A 66 -16.19 -7.64 -9.77
C THR A 66 -16.11 -6.49 -8.79
N GLU A 67 -15.56 -5.38 -9.26
CA GLU A 67 -15.30 -4.19 -8.44
C GLU A 67 -15.92 -2.94 -9.07
N CYS A 68 -16.16 -1.94 -8.24
CA CYS A 68 -16.63 -0.64 -8.69
C CYS A 68 -15.79 0.46 -8.04
N ASP A 69 -15.12 1.25 -8.84
CA ASP A 69 -14.28 2.36 -8.40
C ASP A 69 -14.65 3.65 -9.12
N VAL A 70 -14.57 4.76 -8.40
CA VAL A 70 -14.68 6.11 -8.94
C VAL A 70 -13.36 6.82 -8.77
N ALA A 71 -12.88 7.43 -9.84
CA ALA A 71 -11.70 8.27 -9.82
C ALA A 71 -12.09 9.73 -10.15
N VAL A 72 -11.57 10.67 -9.38
CA VAL A 72 -11.79 12.10 -9.55
C VAL A 72 -10.45 12.76 -9.81
N GLU A 73 -10.32 13.37 -10.97
CA GLU A 73 -9.17 14.19 -11.34
C GLU A 73 -9.64 15.64 -11.52
N PRO A 74 -9.28 16.57 -10.61
CA PRO A 74 -9.69 17.93 -10.67
C PRO A 74 -8.96 18.68 -11.80
N THR A 75 -9.69 19.52 -12.52
CA THR A 75 -9.15 20.32 -13.61
C THR A 75 -8.60 21.67 -13.17
N ASP A 76 -8.90 22.10 -11.94
CA ASP A 76 -8.53 23.40 -11.41
C ASP A 76 -7.94 23.34 -9.99
N ALA A 77 -7.49 24.48 -9.50
CA ALA A 77 -6.90 24.61 -8.17
C ALA A 77 -7.91 24.39 -7.03
N ALA A 78 -9.17 24.78 -7.25
CA ALA A 78 -10.23 24.63 -6.25
C ALA A 78 -10.54 23.14 -6.02
N GLY A 79 -10.66 22.37 -7.08
CA GLY A 79 -10.84 20.92 -7.00
C GLY A 79 -9.66 20.21 -6.35
N ARG A 80 -8.41 20.63 -6.63
CA ARG A 80 -7.23 20.10 -5.92
C ARG A 80 -7.28 20.38 -4.42
N ALA A 81 -7.67 21.61 -4.03
CA ALA A 81 -7.80 21.98 -2.62
C ALA A 81 -8.80 21.07 -1.89
N VAL A 82 -9.86 20.62 -2.57
CA VAL A 82 -10.83 19.66 -2.01
C VAL A 82 -10.17 18.30 -1.74
N ILE A 83 -9.35 17.80 -2.67
CA ILE A 83 -8.62 16.52 -2.48
C ILE A 83 -7.62 16.63 -1.31
N VAL A 84 -6.84 17.70 -1.26
CA VAL A 84 -5.91 17.99 -0.16
C VAL A 84 -6.64 18.04 1.17
N HIS A 85 -7.75 18.81 1.24
CA HIS A 85 -8.56 18.88 2.45
C HIS A 85 -9.13 17.50 2.86
N HIS A 86 -9.59 16.72 1.90
CA HIS A 86 -10.07 15.35 2.18
C HIS A 86 -8.96 14.48 2.76
N ARG A 87 -7.74 14.55 2.22
CA ARG A 87 -6.57 13.84 2.74
C ARG A 87 -6.26 14.25 4.18
N HIS A 88 -6.17 15.56 4.45
CA HIS A 88 -5.90 16.07 5.80
C HIS A 88 -6.99 15.65 6.79
N ARG A 89 -8.27 15.74 6.38
CA ARG A 89 -9.39 15.33 7.21
C ARG A 89 -9.37 13.85 7.52
N THR A 90 -9.05 13.02 6.53
CA THR A 90 -9.00 11.56 6.70
C THR A 90 -7.88 11.14 7.65
N ILE A 91 -6.68 11.71 7.49
CA ILE A 91 -5.55 11.44 8.37
C ILE A 91 -5.85 11.98 9.76
N GLY A 92 -6.28 13.24 9.87
CA GLY A 92 -6.61 13.88 11.14
C GLY A 92 -7.67 13.12 11.94
N HIS A 93 -8.66 12.52 11.27
CA HIS A 93 -9.65 11.65 11.90
C HIS A 93 -9.00 10.48 12.64
N TRP A 94 -8.04 9.80 12.02
CA TRP A 94 -7.38 8.64 12.62
C TRP A 94 -6.44 8.99 13.77
N ILE A 95 -5.85 10.17 13.76
CA ILE A 95 -4.95 10.65 14.83
C ILE A 95 -5.63 11.58 15.83
N CYS A 96 -6.95 11.80 15.68
CA CYS A 96 -7.75 12.69 16.52
C CYS A 96 -7.26 14.15 16.53
N VAL A 97 -6.82 14.65 15.35
CA VAL A 97 -6.31 16.00 15.15
C VAL A 97 -7.18 16.72 14.11
N PRO A 98 -7.55 18.01 14.31
CA PRO A 98 -8.23 18.81 13.31
C PRO A 98 -7.44 18.88 12.00
N ALA A 99 -8.13 18.85 10.86
CA ALA A 99 -7.50 18.84 9.53
C ALA A 99 -6.56 20.04 9.30
N GLN A 100 -6.93 21.22 9.81
CA GLN A 100 -6.12 22.42 9.70
C GLN A 100 -4.81 22.33 10.50
N ASP A 101 -4.83 21.70 11.67
CA ASP A 101 -3.65 21.56 12.51
C ASP A 101 -2.69 20.54 11.89
N PHE A 102 -3.23 19.45 11.33
CA PHE A 102 -2.44 18.50 10.56
C PHE A 102 -1.81 19.17 9.34
N ALA A 103 -2.57 19.95 8.58
CA ALA A 103 -2.10 20.67 7.40
C ALA A 103 -0.94 21.64 7.74
N ALA A 104 -1.06 22.37 8.85
CA ALA A 104 -0.02 23.29 9.30
C ALA A 104 1.30 22.55 9.60
N VAL A 105 1.24 21.46 10.34
CA VAL A 105 2.43 20.65 10.68
C VAL A 105 3.03 19.98 9.44
N GLU A 106 2.20 19.43 8.56
CA GLU A 106 2.69 18.85 7.31
C GLU A 106 3.38 19.90 6.42
N GLY A 107 2.82 21.12 6.34
CA GLY A 107 3.43 22.22 5.59
C GLY A 107 4.81 22.62 6.11
N VAL A 108 5.04 22.56 7.42
CA VAL A 108 6.34 22.81 8.04
C VAL A 108 7.33 21.67 7.81
N LEU A 109 6.90 20.44 7.96
CA LEU A 109 7.77 19.27 7.88
C LEU A 109 8.01 18.79 6.43
N GLY A 110 7.16 19.18 5.49
CA GLY A 110 7.23 18.76 4.09
C GLY A 110 7.02 17.26 3.86
N SER A 111 6.48 16.54 4.83
CA SER A 111 6.28 15.10 4.78
C SER A 111 5.06 14.67 5.59
N THR A 112 4.12 14.01 4.92
CA THR A 112 2.91 13.45 5.55
C THR A 112 3.24 12.44 6.66
N GLY A 113 4.18 11.54 6.41
CA GLY A 113 4.58 10.53 7.39
C GLY A 113 5.28 11.14 8.60
N ALA A 114 6.16 12.13 8.39
CA ALA A 114 6.80 12.87 9.47
C ALA A 114 5.77 13.65 10.30
N ALA A 115 4.77 14.26 9.64
CA ALA A 115 3.68 14.97 10.31
C ALA A 115 2.86 14.01 11.19
N ILE A 116 2.46 12.84 10.67
CA ILE A 116 1.77 11.81 11.46
C ILE A 116 2.58 11.42 12.67
N SER A 117 3.87 11.15 12.48
CA SER A 117 4.77 10.71 13.56
C SER A 117 4.97 11.78 14.63
N SER A 118 4.98 13.08 14.24
CA SER A 118 5.20 14.20 15.18
C SER A 118 4.05 14.40 16.18
N PHE A 119 2.84 13.98 15.82
CA PHE A 119 1.70 14.05 16.75
C PHE A 119 1.77 13.00 17.87
N GLY A 120 2.62 11.97 17.74
CA GLY A 120 2.82 10.95 18.79
C GLY A 120 1.52 10.25 19.22
N SER A 121 0.58 10.05 18.28
CA SER A 121 -0.74 9.53 18.58
C SER A 121 -0.70 8.05 18.94
N ASP A 122 -1.23 7.69 20.11
CA ASP A 122 -1.52 6.31 20.55
C ASP A 122 -2.63 5.65 19.69
N ARG A 123 -3.24 6.43 18.80
CA ARG A 123 -4.32 5.96 17.91
C ARG A 123 -3.79 5.33 16.63
N LEU A 124 -2.52 5.41 16.37
CA LEU A 124 -1.86 4.78 15.22
C LEU A 124 -0.68 3.92 15.68
N LYS A 125 -0.74 2.64 15.32
CA LYS A 125 0.38 1.73 15.46
C LYS A 125 1.18 1.69 14.16
N SER A 126 2.46 2.03 14.24
CA SER A 126 3.37 1.79 13.10
C SER A 126 3.42 0.30 12.79
N LEU A 127 3.24 -0.02 11.53
CA LEU A 127 3.42 -1.37 11.03
C LEU A 127 4.89 -1.52 10.64
N GLY A 128 5.66 -2.16 11.53
CA GLY A 128 7.04 -2.53 11.24
C GLY A 128 7.13 -3.58 10.14
N SER A 129 8.24 -3.57 9.46
CA SER A 129 8.64 -4.52 8.43
C SER A 129 9.62 -5.52 8.99
N ASP A 130 9.19 -6.34 9.94
CA ASP A 130 10.00 -7.48 10.34
C ASP A 130 10.28 -8.37 9.13
N PRO A 131 11.52 -8.84 8.95
CA PRO A 131 11.83 -9.71 7.82
C PRO A 131 10.92 -10.94 7.84
N PRO A 132 10.22 -11.23 6.74
CA PRO A 132 9.30 -12.34 6.70
C PRO A 132 10.03 -13.67 6.91
N THR A 133 9.43 -14.55 7.67
CA THR A 133 9.96 -15.90 7.89
C THR A 133 10.02 -16.67 6.56
N ARG A 134 10.85 -17.71 6.50
CA ARG A 134 10.99 -18.56 5.30
C ARG A 134 9.64 -19.13 4.83
N ILE A 135 8.77 -19.49 5.76
CA ILE A 135 7.43 -20.00 5.46
C ILE A 135 6.56 -18.88 4.85
N GLN A 136 6.61 -17.68 5.40
CA GLN A 136 5.88 -16.52 4.89
C GLN A 136 6.30 -16.16 3.47
N ARG A 137 7.60 -16.22 3.14
CA ARG A 137 8.09 -16.00 1.78
C ARG A 137 7.53 -17.01 0.79
N ILE A 138 7.54 -18.31 1.16
CA ILE A 138 6.96 -19.35 0.31
C ILE A 138 5.48 -19.07 0.04
N PHE A 139 4.69 -18.71 1.06
CA PHE A 139 3.28 -18.39 0.88
C PHE A 139 3.06 -17.15 -0.02
N ALA A 140 3.90 -16.13 0.11
CA ALA A 140 3.84 -14.93 -0.73
C ALA A 140 4.25 -15.23 -2.19
N GLU A 141 5.33 -15.98 -2.40
CA GLU A 141 5.81 -16.39 -3.73
C GLU A 141 4.78 -17.26 -4.47
N TRP A 142 4.11 -18.13 -3.74
CA TRP A 142 3.06 -18.99 -4.29
C TRP A 142 1.72 -18.28 -4.43
N GLN A 143 1.61 -17.01 -4.00
CA GLN A 143 0.38 -16.21 -4.04
C GLN A 143 -0.85 -16.98 -3.52
N LEU A 144 -0.65 -17.78 -2.47
CA LEU A 144 -1.70 -18.56 -1.85
C LEU A 144 -2.72 -17.59 -1.21
N GLY A 145 -3.93 -17.56 -1.75
CA GLY A 145 -5.00 -16.66 -1.32
C GLY A 145 -5.16 -15.38 -2.16
N ASP A 146 -4.19 -15.07 -3.04
CA ASP A 146 -4.28 -13.93 -3.97
C ASP A 146 -3.78 -14.32 -5.37
N PRO A 147 -4.49 -15.24 -6.07
CA PRO A 147 -4.09 -15.73 -7.38
C PRO A 147 -4.24 -14.64 -8.44
N THR A 148 -3.36 -14.64 -9.45
CA THR A 148 -3.41 -13.72 -10.60
C THR A 148 -4.45 -14.09 -11.65
N SER A 149 -4.97 -15.33 -11.60
CA SER A 149 -6.02 -15.79 -12.51
C SER A 149 -6.86 -16.90 -11.86
N SER A 150 -8.08 -17.08 -12.32
CA SER A 150 -8.97 -18.15 -11.85
C SER A 150 -8.41 -19.54 -12.09
N THR A 151 -7.65 -19.73 -13.17
CA THR A 151 -6.98 -21.00 -13.49
C THR A 151 -5.78 -21.27 -12.59
N ASP A 152 -5.11 -20.24 -12.11
CA ASP A 152 -3.95 -20.35 -11.22
C ASP A 152 -4.35 -20.59 -9.76
N ALA A 153 -5.58 -20.24 -9.39
CA ALA A 153 -6.11 -20.50 -8.04
C ALA A 153 -6.09 -21.98 -7.67
N TRP A 154 -6.33 -22.86 -8.66
CA TRP A 154 -6.43 -24.32 -8.48
C TRP A 154 -5.15 -25.07 -8.85
N ARG A 155 -4.14 -24.41 -9.43
CA ARG A 155 -2.92 -25.03 -9.92
C ARG A 155 -1.68 -24.19 -9.61
N PRO A 156 -1.36 -23.96 -8.33
CA PRO A 156 -0.25 -23.09 -7.93
C PRO A 156 1.12 -23.54 -8.49
N TRP A 157 1.31 -24.84 -8.77
CA TRP A 157 2.54 -25.39 -9.37
C TRP A 157 2.81 -24.93 -10.81
N LYS A 158 1.79 -24.45 -11.56
CA LYS A 158 2.01 -23.92 -12.90
C LYS A 158 2.73 -22.57 -12.90
N ARG A 159 2.77 -21.86 -11.77
CA ARG A 159 3.45 -20.58 -11.61
C ARG A 159 4.97 -20.73 -11.61
N LEU A 160 5.48 -21.81 -11.03
CA LEU A 160 6.93 -22.12 -11.00
C LEU A 160 7.52 -22.17 -12.42
N ASN A 161 6.76 -22.66 -13.40
CA ASN A 161 7.23 -22.75 -14.78
C ASN A 161 7.22 -21.40 -15.54
N ARG A 162 6.47 -20.38 -15.07
CA ARG A 162 6.47 -19.03 -15.67
C ARG A 162 7.64 -18.17 -15.19
N SER A 163 7.98 -18.23 -13.91
CA SER A 163 9.09 -17.45 -13.34
C SER A 163 10.45 -17.84 -13.95
N HIS A 164 10.59 -19.09 -14.40
CA HIS A 164 11.79 -19.52 -15.13
C HIS A 164 11.83 -19.08 -16.59
N ARG A 165 10.69 -18.71 -17.20
CA ARG A 165 10.63 -18.27 -18.62
C ARG A 165 10.87 -16.78 -18.81
N THR A 166 10.81 -15.96 -17.77
CA THR A 166 10.98 -14.50 -17.84
C THR A 166 12.33 -13.99 -17.38
N ARG A 167 13.33 -14.87 -17.15
CA ARG A 167 14.72 -14.44 -17.05
C ARG A 167 15.20 -14.06 -18.45
N PRO A 168 15.51 -12.79 -18.74
CA PRO A 168 16.21 -12.45 -19.98
C PRO A 168 17.53 -13.22 -19.97
N ALA A 169 17.83 -13.87 -21.09
CA ALA A 169 19.13 -14.46 -21.32
C ALA A 169 20.16 -13.33 -21.14
N SER A 170 21.08 -13.50 -20.21
CA SER A 170 22.26 -12.66 -20.09
C SER A 170 22.97 -12.71 -21.44
N GLU A 171 23.02 -11.57 -22.14
CA GLU A 171 23.87 -11.40 -23.32
C GLU A 171 25.33 -11.53 -22.90
N GLY A 172 25.82 -12.76 -22.97
CA GLY A 172 27.22 -13.09 -23.02
C GLY A 172 27.59 -13.32 -24.46
N GLY A 173 28.03 -12.30 -25.14
CA GLY A 173 28.53 -12.36 -26.50
C GLY A 173 29.74 -11.49 -26.65
N GLN A 174 30.92 -11.97 -26.26
CA GLN A 174 32.19 -11.50 -26.76
C GLN A 174 32.25 -11.80 -28.25
N ALA A 175 32.44 -10.77 -29.05
CA ALA A 175 32.93 -10.92 -30.41
C ALA A 175 34.46 -10.96 -30.39
N PRO A 176 35.11 -11.87 -31.11
CA PRO A 176 36.51 -11.84 -31.37
C PRO A 176 36.78 -11.16 -32.72
N GLY A 177 37.89 -10.43 -32.82
CA GLY A 177 38.43 -9.94 -34.06
C GLY A 177 39.07 -8.58 -33.95
#